data_71b5f5eae36c2aa639c01908325895cc
#
_entry.id   71b5f5eae36c2aa639c01908325895cc
#
_cell.length_a   1.000
_cell.length_b   1.000
_cell.length_c   1.000
_cell.angle_alpha   90.00
_cell.angle_beta   90.00
_cell.angle_gamma   90.00
#
_symmetry.space_group_name_H-M   'P 1'
#
loop_
_entity.id
_entity.type
_entity.pdbx_description
1 polymer ?
#
loop_
_entity_poly.entity_id
_entity_poly.type
_entity_poly.pdbx_seq_one_letter_code
_entity_poly.pdbx_strand_id
1 'polypeptide(L)'
;MEFERDTIINYDTVADVTLCQEETLESIVPDACPDILRIVDVCGQATLSGKQAREGVAQVTGMVRASILYQPEGGGGLRRMEVGLPFTCQAEAPGLTERGTVLARPRLRSAEARALNPRKVLLRVDLAVDITACQPVERPICGSVTGPDEEGLCQRQYQGEHYLLSAVQEKPFTFSDQVRLQGTGESPMLLAVRAQPVCNESKLIGSKLIFKGMVELYLLLQEAGGGLSAVHESMPFSQIIEVAGAGEEGDCQVEVEVASLQCGQLPGDGRELDVSLELLAQAQVYCHRPVTLLQDLYSTSNLMEVERENQPLCRLTEQSVRPQAVRELLETGELVRSVVDARLSLGQVRQSREGAELVLTVEACITVLYLDENELVQCVRRSIPVACRLECAEGVRCSCLCACPGEVFAAPAAGGVEVRFTVEFHCLATETETVPAVTGAQLGEPRNVGEGQRPSVVLRMPSPGEELWDIAK
;
A
#
# COMPACT_ATOMS: atom_id res chain seq x y z
N MET A 1 -0.05 -0.85 -47.51
CA MET A 1 0.35 -1.71 -46.43
C MET A 1 -0.70 -1.63 -45.32
N GLU A 2 -1.13 -2.75 -44.82
CA GLU A 2 -2.14 -2.87 -43.79
C GLU A 2 -1.47 -3.42 -42.50
N PHE A 3 -1.57 -2.67 -41.42
CA PHE A 3 -0.97 -3.02 -40.13
C PHE A 3 -1.99 -3.73 -39.27
N GLU A 4 -1.63 -4.89 -38.76
CA GLU A 4 -2.38 -5.58 -37.73
C GLU A 4 -2.10 -4.90 -36.38
N ARG A 5 -3.02 -4.06 -35.99
CA ARG A 5 -2.89 -3.25 -34.76
C ARG A 5 -3.72 -3.85 -33.63
N ASP A 6 -3.14 -3.88 -32.45
CA ASP A 6 -3.82 -4.16 -31.17
C ASP A 6 -3.60 -2.98 -30.23
N THR A 7 -4.35 -2.91 -29.15
CA THR A 7 -4.19 -1.88 -28.13
C THR A 7 -4.01 -2.51 -26.75
N ILE A 8 -2.92 -2.17 -26.10
CA ILE A 8 -2.71 -2.53 -24.68
C ILE A 8 -3.37 -1.43 -23.85
N ILE A 9 -4.37 -1.83 -23.06
CA ILE A 9 -5.01 -0.98 -22.06
C ILE A 9 -4.49 -1.41 -20.69
N ASN A 10 -3.86 -0.50 -19.98
CA ASN A 10 -3.30 -0.74 -18.66
C ASN A 10 -3.23 0.55 -17.84
N TYR A 11 -2.74 0.44 -16.61
CA TYR A 11 -2.43 1.60 -15.77
C TYR A 11 -0.93 1.72 -15.60
N ASP A 12 -0.43 2.95 -15.73
CA ASP A 12 0.94 3.29 -15.34
C ASP A 12 0.92 3.84 -13.91
N THR A 13 1.81 3.33 -13.07
CA THR A 13 2.06 3.91 -11.76
C THR A 13 2.97 5.14 -11.95
N VAL A 14 2.37 6.33 -11.92
CA VAL A 14 3.06 7.62 -12.14
C VAL A 14 3.63 8.21 -10.85
N ALA A 15 3.13 7.78 -9.69
CA ALA A 15 3.74 8.05 -8.40
C ALA A 15 3.49 6.88 -7.44
N ASP A 16 4.50 6.54 -6.62
CA ASP A 16 4.43 5.55 -5.55
C ASP A 16 5.35 6.05 -4.43
N VAL A 17 4.76 6.76 -3.47
CA VAL A 17 5.50 7.53 -2.47
C VAL A 17 4.82 7.43 -1.09
N THR A 18 5.63 7.50 -0.04
CA THR A 18 5.15 7.69 1.33
C THR A 18 5.47 9.12 1.77
N LEU A 19 4.45 9.89 2.08
CA LEU A 19 4.60 11.21 2.68
C LEU A 19 4.53 11.09 4.20
N CYS A 20 5.54 11.67 4.88
CA CYS A 20 5.55 11.79 6.33
C CYS A 20 5.30 13.25 6.70
N GLN A 21 4.32 13.49 7.56
CA GLN A 21 4.01 14.83 8.05
C GLN A 21 3.69 14.82 9.53
N GLU A 22 4.01 15.93 10.17
CA GLU A 22 3.68 16.19 11.54
C GLU A 22 2.56 17.23 11.62
N GLU A 23 1.54 16.92 12.40
CA GLU A 23 0.43 17.83 12.66
C GLU A 23 0.31 18.12 14.15
N THR A 24 -0.07 19.34 14.48
CA THR A 24 -0.27 19.77 15.87
C THR A 24 -1.60 20.48 16.03
N LEU A 25 -2.27 20.25 17.18
CA LEU A 25 -3.51 20.92 17.53
C LEU A 25 -3.56 21.26 19.01
N GLU A 26 -3.90 22.50 19.33
CA GLU A 26 -4.29 22.87 20.67
C GLU A 26 -5.79 22.62 20.88
N SER A 27 -6.16 21.94 21.95
CA SER A 27 -7.54 21.62 22.28
C SER A 27 -7.85 21.95 23.75
N ILE A 28 -9.07 22.37 23.98
CA ILE A 28 -9.56 22.68 25.33
C ILE A 28 -10.30 21.46 25.86
N VAL A 29 -10.06 21.11 27.11
CA VAL A 29 -10.77 20.04 27.80
C VAL A 29 -12.25 20.42 27.91
N PRO A 30 -13.18 19.58 27.42
CA PRO A 30 -14.63 19.86 27.53
C PRO A 30 -15.08 20.07 28.97
N ASP A 31 -16.06 20.95 29.19
CA ASP A 31 -16.53 21.29 30.55
C ASP A 31 -17.12 20.09 31.32
N ALA A 32 -17.60 19.07 30.61
CA ALA A 32 -18.05 17.81 31.20
C ALA A 32 -16.92 16.91 31.70
N CYS A 33 -15.67 17.21 31.33
CA CYS A 33 -14.49 16.45 31.71
C CYS A 33 -13.76 17.13 32.87
N PRO A 34 -13.23 16.36 33.86
CA PRO A 34 -12.44 16.90 34.96
C PRO A 34 -11.09 17.43 34.47
N ASP A 35 -10.48 18.26 35.29
CA ASP A 35 -9.15 18.85 35.04
C ASP A 35 -8.07 17.77 34.95
N ILE A 36 -7.09 17.98 34.08
CA ILE A 36 -5.99 17.05 33.84
C ILE A 36 -4.92 17.21 34.92
N LEU A 37 -4.63 16.13 35.63
CA LEU A 37 -3.46 16.02 36.49
C LEU A 37 -2.24 15.57 35.66
N ARG A 38 -2.38 14.49 34.89
CA ARG A 38 -1.31 13.90 34.09
C ARG A 38 -1.88 13.19 32.86
N ILE A 39 -1.30 13.43 31.70
CA ILE A 39 -1.57 12.64 30.50
C ILE A 39 -0.79 11.32 30.60
N VAL A 40 -1.45 10.22 30.32
CA VAL A 40 -0.87 8.87 30.40
C VAL A 40 -0.49 8.36 29.03
N ASP A 41 -1.41 8.46 28.07
CA ASP A 41 -1.21 7.95 26.71
C ASP A 41 -2.13 8.66 25.70
N VAL A 42 -1.81 8.50 24.44
CA VAL A 42 -2.67 8.91 23.32
C VAL A 42 -2.85 7.72 22.39
N CYS A 43 -4.09 7.25 22.32
CA CYS A 43 -4.51 6.25 21.35
C CYS A 43 -5.14 6.95 20.16
N GLY A 44 -4.83 6.54 18.94
CA GLY A 44 -5.39 7.20 17.77
C GLY A 44 -5.44 6.31 16.56
N GLN A 45 -6.22 6.74 15.57
CA GLN A 45 -6.32 6.12 14.27
C GLN A 45 -6.44 7.20 13.20
N ALA A 46 -5.68 7.06 12.11
CA ALA A 46 -5.85 7.85 10.91
C ALA A 46 -6.93 7.20 10.04
N THR A 47 -7.86 7.99 9.52
CA THR A 47 -8.93 7.56 8.62
C THR A 47 -8.89 8.33 7.32
N LEU A 48 -9.29 7.68 6.23
CA LEU A 48 -9.31 8.25 4.89
C LEU A 48 -10.65 8.94 4.64
N SER A 49 -10.65 10.25 4.35
CA SER A 49 -11.88 11.02 4.07
C SER A 49 -12.09 11.26 2.58
N GLY A 50 -11.01 11.38 1.80
CA GLY A 50 -11.11 11.60 0.36
C GLY A 50 -9.78 11.54 -0.36
N LYS A 51 -9.86 11.33 -1.68
CA LYS A 51 -8.73 11.27 -2.61
C LYS A 51 -9.12 11.94 -3.91
N GLN A 52 -8.18 12.61 -4.54
CA GLN A 52 -8.40 13.26 -5.83
C GLN A 52 -7.15 13.17 -6.70
N ALA A 53 -7.35 12.75 -7.95
CA ALA A 53 -6.38 12.91 -9.01
C ALA A 53 -6.60 14.30 -9.66
N ARG A 54 -5.54 15.07 -9.76
CA ARG A 54 -5.52 16.36 -10.48
C ARG A 54 -4.34 16.36 -11.44
N GLU A 55 -4.29 17.33 -12.33
CA GLU A 55 -3.18 17.47 -13.28
C GLU A 55 -1.84 17.55 -12.53
N GLY A 56 -1.02 16.48 -12.65
CA GLY A 56 0.30 16.36 -12.04
C GLY A 56 0.35 16.18 -10.53
N VAL A 57 -0.80 16.03 -9.84
CA VAL A 57 -0.86 15.97 -8.37
C VAL A 57 -1.88 14.96 -7.88
N ALA A 58 -1.46 14.11 -6.94
CA ALA A 58 -2.35 13.25 -6.15
C ALA A 58 -2.61 13.91 -4.78
N GLN A 59 -3.86 14.18 -4.47
CA GLN A 59 -4.27 14.77 -3.19
C GLN A 59 -5.04 13.77 -2.34
N VAL A 60 -4.69 13.70 -1.06
CA VAL A 60 -5.33 12.83 -0.06
C VAL A 60 -5.76 13.66 1.14
N THR A 61 -6.97 13.45 1.63
CA THR A 61 -7.50 14.09 2.83
C THR A 61 -7.98 13.04 3.81
N GLY A 62 -7.82 13.32 5.09
CA GLY A 62 -8.24 12.41 6.14
C GLY A 62 -8.40 13.08 7.49
N MET A 63 -8.64 12.25 8.49
CA MET A 63 -8.83 12.66 9.87
C MET A 63 -8.05 11.75 10.80
N VAL A 64 -7.29 12.32 11.73
CA VAL A 64 -6.79 11.58 12.89
C VAL A 64 -7.80 11.73 14.01
N ARG A 65 -8.36 10.61 14.46
CA ARG A 65 -9.16 10.58 15.71
C ARG A 65 -8.26 10.08 16.83
N ALA A 66 -8.03 10.92 17.81
CA ALA A 66 -7.16 10.64 18.95
C ALA A 66 -8.00 10.65 20.24
N SER A 67 -7.81 9.62 21.07
CA SER A 67 -8.28 9.53 22.45
C SER A 67 -7.12 9.81 23.37
N ILE A 68 -7.11 10.96 24.01
CA ILE A 68 -6.10 11.34 25.01
C ILE A 68 -6.54 10.75 26.35
N LEU A 69 -5.74 9.82 26.86
CA LEU A 69 -5.97 9.18 28.16
C LEU A 69 -5.22 9.95 29.26
N TYR A 70 -5.92 10.34 30.28
CA TYR A 70 -5.33 11.13 31.37
C TYR A 70 -5.88 10.74 32.75
N GLN A 71 -5.08 11.00 33.74
CA GLN A 71 -5.45 10.93 35.15
C GLN A 71 -6.04 12.28 35.55
N PRO A 72 -7.28 12.32 36.06
CA PRO A 72 -7.90 13.58 36.47
C PRO A 72 -7.39 14.06 37.85
N GLU A 73 -7.49 15.35 38.09
CA GLU A 73 -7.40 15.89 39.46
C GLU A 73 -8.54 15.33 40.31
N GLY A 74 -8.25 14.95 41.55
CA GLY A 74 -9.22 14.37 42.48
C GLY A 74 -9.39 12.86 42.41
N GLY A 75 -8.66 12.17 41.53
CA GLY A 75 -8.66 10.72 41.43
C GLY A 75 -9.85 10.14 40.66
N GLY A 76 -10.10 8.82 40.77
CA GLY A 76 -11.28 8.18 40.14
C GLY A 76 -11.03 7.45 38.82
N GLY A 77 -9.81 7.00 38.59
CA GLY A 77 -9.43 6.26 37.40
C GLY A 77 -9.12 7.14 36.19
N LEU A 78 -8.82 6.53 35.05
CA LEU A 78 -8.51 7.26 33.83
C LEU A 78 -9.77 7.93 33.23
N ARG A 79 -9.52 9.00 32.50
CA ARG A 79 -10.53 9.67 31.67
C ARG A 79 -10.01 9.79 30.25
N ARG A 80 -10.90 9.87 29.28
CA ARG A 80 -10.58 10.13 27.88
C ARG A 80 -11.07 11.50 27.42
N MET A 81 -10.32 12.10 26.55
CA MET A 81 -10.72 13.26 25.76
C MET A 81 -10.52 12.92 24.29
N GLU A 82 -11.57 13.02 23.49
CA GLU A 82 -11.49 12.78 22.05
C GLU A 82 -11.15 14.08 21.31
N VAL A 83 -10.21 13.97 20.36
CA VAL A 83 -9.77 15.07 19.52
C VAL A 83 -9.70 14.59 18.08
N GLY A 84 -10.33 15.37 17.17
CA GLY A 84 -10.22 15.16 15.72
C GLY A 84 -9.26 16.16 15.11
N LEU A 85 -8.28 15.67 14.35
CA LEU A 85 -7.28 16.47 13.65
C LEU A 85 -7.32 16.15 12.16
N PRO A 86 -7.84 17.06 11.30
CA PRO A 86 -7.86 16.86 9.86
C PRO A 86 -6.44 16.99 9.29
N PHE A 87 -6.14 16.23 8.24
CA PHE A 87 -4.91 16.34 7.50
C PHE A 87 -5.14 16.37 5.99
N THR A 88 -4.20 16.95 5.26
CA THR A 88 -4.17 16.96 3.80
C THR A 88 -2.75 16.74 3.33
N CYS A 89 -2.58 15.77 2.43
CA CYS A 89 -1.30 15.46 1.80
C CYS A 89 -1.41 15.67 0.28
N GLN A 90 -0.31 16.09 -0.34
CA GLN A 90 -0.21 16.21 -1.80
C GLN A 90 1.10 15.59 -2.25
N ALA A 91 1.04 14.70 -3.23
CA ALA A 91 2.19 14.09 -3.89
C ALA A 91 2.28 14.58 -5.33
N GLU A 92 3.49 14.92 -5.77
CA GLU A 92 3.76 15.15 -7.18
C GLU A 92 3.62 13.84 -7.94
N ALA A 93 2.85 13.86 -9.01
CA ALA A 93 2.57 12.71 -9.86
C ALA A 93 2.59 13.15 -11.34
N PRO A 94 3.77 13.38 -11.92
CA PRO A 94 3.90 13.82 -13.32
C PRO A 94 3.19 12.83 -14.26
N GLY A 95 2.31 13.36 -15.13
CA GLY A 95 1.50 12.55 -16.03
C GLY A 95 0.16 12.06 -15.46
N LEU A 96 -0.13 12.30 -14.19
CA LEU A 96 -1.46 12.07 -13.64
C LEU A 96 -2.45 13.09 -14.20
N THR A 97 -3.62 12.63 -14.59
CA THR A 97 -4.75 13.47 -15.01
C THR A 97 -5.98 13.19 -14.13
N GLU A 98 -7.07 13.90 -14.34
CA GLU A 98 -8.33 13.67 -13.64
C GLU A 98 -8.94 12.28 -13.90
N ARG A 99 -8.48 11.57 -14.96
CA ARG A 99 -8.88 10.17 -15.24
C ARG A 99 -8.11 9.15 -14.41
N GLY A 100 -7.04 9.58 -13.75
CA GLY A 100 -6.23 8.71 -12.91
C GLY A 100 -6.94 8.32 -11.62
N THR A 101 -6.47 7.26 -11.00
CA THR A 101 -6.92 6.77 -9.70
C THR A 101 -5.82 6.93 -8.67
N VAL A 102 -6.16 7.48 -7.52
CA VAL A 102 -5.25 7.61 -6.39
C VAL A 102 -5.62 6.57 -5.34
N LEU A 103 -4.69 5.67 -5.01
CA LEU A 103 -4.80 4.78 -3.87
C LEU A 103 -4.06 5.42 -2.70
N ALA A 104 -4.62 5.31 -1.49
CA ALA A 104 -4.03 5.96 -0.34
C ALA A 104 -4.23 5.14 0.94
N ARG A 105 -3.17 5.08 1.77
CA ARG A 105 -3.13 4.37 3.04
C ARG A 105 -2.56 5.27 4.13
N PRO A 106 -3.43 5.97 4.89
CA PRO A 106 -2.98 6.79 6.00
C PRO A 106 -2.68 5.94 7.22
N ARG A 107 -1.53 6.17 7.86
CA ARG A 107 -1.11 5.49 9.09
C ARG A 107 -0.68 6.50 10.14
N LEU A 108 -1.16 6.32 11.35
CA LEU A 108 -0.68 7.08 12.50
C LEU A 108 0.60 6.40 13.03
N ARG A 109 1.76 7.04 12.86
CA ARG A 109 3.05 6.53 13.36
C ARG A 109 3.17 6.72 14.87
N SER A 110 2.89 7.93 15.33
CA SER A 110 2.88 8.26 16.76
C SER A 110 1.88 9.38 17.05
N ALA A 111 1.40 9.38 18.27
CA ALA A 111 0.60 10.48 18.83
C ALA A 111 1.05 10.78 20.24
N GLU A 112 1.24 12.06 20.54
CA GLU A 112 1.66 12.55 21.85
C GLU A 112 0.80 13.75 22.25
N ALA A 113 0.52 13.85 23.53
CA ALA A 113 -0.15 15.03 24.05
C ALA A 113 0.58 15.56 25.28
N ARG A 114 0.58 16.86 25.41
CA ARG A 114 1.11 17.57 26.56
C ARG A 114 0.07 18.53 27.13
N ALA A 115 -0.15 18.48 28.43
CA ALA A 115 -0.97 19.48 29.10
C ALA A 115 -0.21 20.82 29.14
N LEU A 116 -0.80 21.85 28.56
CA LEU A 116 -0.31 23.23 28.65
C LEU A 116 -0.77 23.87 29.98
N ASN A 117 -1.95 23.47 30.43
CA ASN A 117 -2.50 23.72 31.76
C ASN A 117 -3.60 22.65 32.02
N PRO A 118 -4.23 22.57 33.20
CA PRO A 118 -5.24 21.53 33.53
C PRO A 118 -6.43 21.47 32.55
N ARG A 119 -6.70 22.54 31.81
CA ARG A 119 -7.84 22.65 30.87
C ARG A 119 -7.44 22.76 29.41
N LYS A 120 -6.13 22.67 29.07
CA LYS A 120 -5.65 22.86 27.70
C LYS A 120 -4.55 21.85 27.37
N VAL A 121 -4.67 21.19 26.24
CA VAL A 121 -3.69 20.22 25.73
C VAL A 121 -3.15 20.63 24.36
N LEU A 122 -1.90 20.31 24.12
CA LEU A 122 -1.28 20.30 22.79
C LEU A 122 -1.16 18.85 22.34
N LEU A 123 -1.88 18.48 21.28
CA LEU A 123 -1.76 17.20 20.59
C LEU A 123 -0.77 17.35 19.43
N ARG A 124 0.16 16.42 19.31
CA ARG A 124 1.09 16.27 18.20
C ARG A 124 0.96 14.87 17.63
N VAL A 125 0.83 14.75 16.32
CA VAL A 125 0.73 13.47 15.62
C VAL A 125 1.72 13.40 14.47
N ASP A 126 2.36 12.25 14.31
CA ASP A 126 3.16 11.91 13.15
C ASP A 126 2.37 10.96 12.24
N LEU A 127 2.20 11.35 11.00
CA LEU A 127 1.50 10.59 9.98
C LEU A 127 2.46 10.08 8.92
N ALA A 128 2.18 8.89 8.40
CA ALA A 128 2.70 8.40 7.15
C ALA A 128 1.51 8.09 6.23
N VAL A 129 1.52 8.65 5.03
CA VAL A 129 0.47 8.39 4.03
C VAL A 129 1.15 7.82 2.80
N ASP A 130 0.89 6.52 2.52
CA ASP A 130 1.31 5.90 1.27
C ASP A 130 0.34 6.35 0.19
N ILE A 131 0.88 6.80 -0.93
CA ILE A 131 0.12 7.31 -2.07
C ILE A 131 0.63 6.65 -3.33
N THR A 132 -0.25 5.91 -4.00
CA THR A 132 0.02 5.33 -5.32
C THR A 132 -0.93 5.96 -6.33
N ALA A 133 -0.37 6.67 -7.30
CA ALA A 133 -1.15 7.31 -8.37
C ALA A 133 -1.04 6.49 -9.66
N CYS A 134 -2.18 6.04 -10.16
CA CYS A 134 -2.31 5.18 -11.32
C CYS A 134 -3.02 5.92 -12.46
N GLN A 135 -2.36 6.05 -13.61
CA GLN A 135 -2.90 6.69 -14.81
C GLN A 135 -3.31 5.65 -15.84
N PRO A 136 -4.57 5.60 -16.29
CA PRO A 136 -4.97 4.72 -17.38
C PRO A 136 -4.30 5.16 -18.68
N VAL A 137 -3.73 4.21 -19.40
CA VAL A 137 -3.03 4.43 -20.66
C VAL A 137 -3.49 3.42 -21.71
N GLU A 138 -3.53 3.89 -22.95
CA GLU A 138 -3.81 3.08 -24.13
C GLU A 138 -2.57 3.14 -25.04
N ARG A 139 -1.95 2.00 -25.30
CA ARG A 139 -0.77 1.90 -26.15
C ARG A 139 -1.10 1.11 -27.39
N PRO A 140 -1.17 1.76 -28.57
CA PRO A 140 -1.29 1.03 -29.81
C PRO A 140 0.01 0.25 -30.07
N ILE A 141 -0.13 -1.02 -30.41
CA ILE A 141 0.97 -1.90 -30.80
C ILE A 141 0.68 -2.47 -32.19
N CYS A 142 1.73 -2.82 -32.90
CA CYS A 142 1.66 -3.47 -34.19
C CYS A 142 2.34 -4.84 -34.09
N GLY A 143 1.61 -5.90 -34.38
CA GLY A 143 2.11 -7.27 -34.37
C GLY A 143 2.66 -7.73 -35.70
N SER A 144 2.03 -7.32 -36.81
CA SER A 144 2.40 -7.70 -38.16
C SER A 144 1.93 -6.66 -39.19
N VAL A 145 2.41 -6.79 -40.41
CA VAL A 145 1.96 -5.97 -41.51
C VAL A 145 1.80 -6.84 -42.78
N THR A 146 0.74 -6.59 -43.54
CA THR A 146 0.49 -7.16 -44.84
C THR A 146 0.58 -6.07 -45.93
N GLY A 147 0.96 -6.45 -47.13
CA GLY A 147 1.12 -5.49 -48.20
C GLY A 147 0.99 -6.10 -49.59
N PRO A 148 0.93 -5.29 -50.62
CA PRO A 148 0.79 -5.74 -52.00
C PRO A 148 1.97 -6.59 -52.52
N ASP A 149 3.10 -6.61 -51.79
CA ASP A 149 4.32 -7.33 -52.12
C ASP A 149 4.67 -8.31 -50.97
N GLU A 150 3.72 -9.21 -50.67
CA GLU A 150 3.88 -10.18 -49.56
C GLU A 150 5.14 -11.05 -49.68
N GLU A 151 5.49 -11.47 -50.91
CA GLU A 151 6.68 -12.30 -51.17
C GLU A 151 8.01 -11.56 -50.95
N GLY A 152 8.01 -10.24 -51.07
CA GLY A 152 9.18 -9.36 -50.88
C GLY A 152 9.30 -8.76 -49.49
N LEU A 153 8.25 -8.87 -48.65
CA LEU A 153 8.18 -8.23 -47.32
C LEU A 153 8.73 -9.13 -46.22
N CYS A 154 9.82 -8.73 -45.61
CA CYS A 154 10.44 -9.43 -44.47
C CYS A 154 10.13 -8.70 -43.18
N GLN A 155 9.71 -9.44 -42.16
CA GLN A 155 9.29 -8.92 -40.86
C GLN A 155 10.08 -9.59 -39.74
N ARG A 156 10.52 -8.79 -38.76
CA ARG A 156 11.10 -9.27 -37.52
C ARG A 156 10.14 -8.97 -36.37
N GLN A 157 9.71 -10.00 -35.69
CA GLN A 157 8.79 -9.89 -34.56
C GLN A 157 9.50 -10.20 -33.25
N TYR A 158 9.15 -9.46 -32.22
CA TYR A 158 9.43 -9.80 -30.84
C TYR A 158 8.19 -10.51 -30.26
N GLN A 159 8.44 -11.60 -29.56
CA GLN A 159 7.41 -12.31 -28.79
C GLN A 159 7.85 -12.35 -27.34
N GLY A 160 7.04 -11.84 -26.45
CA GLY A 160 7.34 -11.79 -25.04
C GLY A 160 6.08 -11.75 -24.19
N GLU A 161 6.29 -11.66 -22.91
CA GLU A 161 5.21 -11.55 -21.92
C GLU A 161 5.33 -10.20 -21.22
N HIS A 162 4.21 -9.51 -21.08
CA HIS A 162 4.12 -8.22 -20.39
C HIS A 162 3.30 -8.40 -19.11
N TYR A 163 3.93 -8.13 -17.96
CA TYR A 163 3.26 -8.05 -16.66
C TYR A 163 2.77 -6.63 -16.46
N LEU A 164 1.47 -6.43 -16.43
CA LEU A 164 0.87 -5.12 -16.42
C LEU A 164 -0.21 -4.97 -15.36
N LEU A 165 -0.36 -3.77 -14.82
CA LEU A 165 -1.47 -3.37 -13.99
C LEU A 165 -2.70 -3.18 -14.87
N SER A 166 -3.54 -4.21 -14.98
CA SER A 166 -4.69 -4.25 -15.90
C SER A 166 -5.90 -3.50 -15.39
N ALA A 167 -6.06 -3.44 -14.05
CA ALA A 167 -7.18 -2.73 -13.45
C ALA A 167 -6.82 -2.15 -12.08
N VAL A 168 -7.39 -0.97 -11.80
CA VAL A 168 -7.42 -0.34 -10.48
C VAL A 168 -8.88 -0.05 -10.16
N GLN A 169 -9.37 -0.61 -9.05
CA GLN A 169 -10.77 -0.51 -8.68
C GLN A 169 -10.93 -0.18 -7.20
N GLU A 170 -12.01 0.49 -6.88
CA GLU A 170 -12.35 0.88 -5.52
C GLU A 170 -13.78 0.48 -5.18
N LYS A 171 -13.98 0.06 -3.95
CA LYS A 171 -15.32 -0.25 -3.44
C LYS A 171 -15.48 0.26 -2.02
N PRO A 172 -16.33 1.28 -1.80
CA PRO A 172 -16.81 1.60 -0.47
C PRO A 172 -17.82 0.53 -0.02
N PHE A 173 -17.76 0.14 1.23
CA PHE A 173 -18.75 -0.75 1.84
C PHE A 173 -18.89 -0.46 3.33
N THR A 174 -20.01 -0.81 3.89
CA THR A 174 -20.30 -0.69 5.32
C THR A 174 -20.14 -2.06 5.98
N PHE A 175 -19.64 -2.03 7.20
CA PHE A 175 -19.53 -3.19 8.06
C PHE A 175 -20.15 -2.84 9.41
N SER A 176 -21.01 -3.70 9.94
CA SER A 176 -21.60 -3.52 11.27
C SER A 176 -21.68 -4.85 11.98
N ASP A 177 -21.32 -4.86 13.25
CA ASP A 177 -21.39 -6.04 14.11
C ASP A 177 -21.58 -5.62 15.57
N GLN A 178 -21.94 -6.58 16.42
CA GLN A 178 -22.14 -6.37 17.85
C GLN A 178 -21.12 -7.19 18.64
N VAL A 179 -20.42 -6.52 19.53
CA VAL A 179 -19.41 -7.15 20.40
C VAL A 179 -19.95 -7.21 21.83
N ARG A 180 -20.00 -8.42 22.39
CA ARG A 180 -20.39 -8.64 23.77
C ARG A 180 -19.17 -8.77 24.68
N LEU A 181 -18.98 -7.79 25.56
CA LEU A 181 -17.91 -7.80 26.54
C LEU A 181 -18.16 -8.84 27.62
N GLN A 182 -17.13 -9.64 27.91
CA GLN A 182 -17.19 -10.64 28.98
C GLN A 182 -17.18 -9.96 30.36
N GLY A 183 -17.71 -10.65 31.37
CA GLY A 183 -17.71 -10.21 32.75
C GLY A 183 -19.12 -9.98 33.33
N THR A 184 -19.17 -9.73 34.62
CA THR A 184 -20.40 -9.47 35.38
C THR A 184 -20.21 -8.19 36.19
N GLY A 185 -21.25 -7.38 36.36
CA GLY A 185 -21.20 -6.14 37.13
C GLY A 185 -21.57 -4.90 36.34
N GLU A 186 -21.14 -3.73 36.80
CA GLU A 186 -21.39 -2.46 36.15
C GLU A 186 -20.71 -2.39 34.78
N SER A 187 -21.28 -1.60 33.87
CA SER A 187 -20.76 -1.36 32.52
C SER A 187 -19.34 -0.77 32.56
N PRO A 188 -18.37 -1.36 31.84
CA PRO A 188 -17.05 -0.76 31.72
C PRO A 188 -17.09 0.53 30.89
N MET A 189 -16.19 1.44 31.17
CA MET A 189 -16.00 2.65 30.37
C MET A 189 -15.09 2.37 29.18
N LEU A 190 -15.53 2.64 27.96
CA LEU A 190 -14.69 2.56 26.77
C LEU A 190 -13.72 3.74 26.75
N LEU A 191 -12.41 3.47 26.87
CA LEU A 191 -11.35 4.47 26.84
C LEU A 191 -10.79 4.72 25.45
N ALA A 192 -10.60 3.66 24.65
CA ALA A 192 -10.14 3.79 23.28
C ALA A 192 -10.68 2.64 22.42
N VAL A 193 -10.83 2.91 21.12
CA VAL A 193 -11.20 1.93 20.11
C VAL A 193 -10.36 2.15 18.87
N ARG A 194 -9.90 1.03 18.27
CA ARG A 194 -9.18 1.00 17.00
C ARG A 194 -9.70 -0.17 16.17
N ALA A 195 -9.81 0.02 14.88
CA ALA A 195 -10.16 -1.04 13.95
C ALA A 195 -9.10 -1.15 12.86
N GLN A 196 -8.64 -2.36 12.59
CA GLN A 196 -7.66 -2.66 11.56
C GLN A 196 -8.27 -3.71 10.63
N PRO A 197 -8.78 -3.32 9.46
CA PRO A 197 -9.17 -4.29 8.45
C PRO A 197 -7.93 -4.93 7.83
N VAL A 198 -7.96 -6.26 7.68
CA VAL A 198 -6.91 -7.06 7.06
C VAL A 198 -7.54 -7.94 6.00
N CYS A 199 -7.07 -7.82 4.77
CA CYS A 199 -7.46 -8.72 3.68
C CYS A 199 -6.56 -9.96 3.70
N ASN A 200 -7.15 -11.13 3.95
CA ASN A 200 -6.42 -12.39 4.08
C ASN A 200 -6.40 -13.19 2.78
N GLU A 201 -7.41 -13.03 1.95
CA GLU A 201 -7.58 -13.77 0.70
C GLU A 201 -8.17 -12.86 -0.36
N SER A 202 -7.58 -12.86 -1.55
CA SER A 202 -8.12 -12.21 -2.75
C SER A 202 -7.99 -13.15 -3.94
N LYS A 203 -9.05 -13.26 -4.74
CA LYS A 203 -9.09 -14.13 -5.92
C LYS A 203 -9.90 -13.52 -7.04
N LEU A 204 -9.32 -13.50 -8.23
CA LEU A 204 -10.01 -13.14 -9.47
C LEU A 204 -10.70 -14.39 -10.06
N ILE A 205 -11.99 -14.26 -10.37
CA ILE A 205 -12.78 -15.30 -11.05
C ILE A 205 -13.56 -14.63 -12.17
N GLY A 206 -13.09 -14.78 -13.39
CA GLY A 206 -13.61 -14.04 -14.54
C GLY A 206 -13.47 -12.53 -14.34
N SER A 207 -14.57 -11.79 -14.40
CA SER A 207 -14.60 -10.34 -14.17
C SER A 207 -14.86 -9.94 -12.70
N LYS A 208 -14.78 -10.88 -11.76
CA LYS A 208 -15.09 -10.62 -10.35
C LYS A 208 -13.89 -10.89 -9.46
N LEU A 209 -13.46 -9.87 -8.73
CA LEU A 209 -12.50 -9.99 -7.66
C LEU A 209 -13.26 -10.22 -6.35
N ILE A 210 -13.09 -11.42 -5.79
CA ILE A 210 -13.64 -11.80 -4.48
C ILE A 210 -12.53 -11.64 -3.46
N PHE A 211 -12.78 -10.92 -2.39
CA PHE A 211 -11.83 -10.80 -1.29
C PHE A 211 -12.51 -10.98 0.07
N LYS A 212 -11.74 -11.56 0.98
CA LYS A 212 -12.16 -11.87 2.34
C LYS A 212 -11.10 -11.43 3.32
N GLY A 213 -11.54 -11.08 4.50
CA GLY A 213 -10.65 -10.63 5.55
C GLY A 213 -11.33 -10.56 6.90
N MET A 214 -10.61 -9.94 7.83
CA MET A 214 -11.05 -9.70 9.19
C MET A 214 -10.96 -8.22 9.50
N VAL A 215 -11.89 -7.71 10.27
CA VAL A 215 -11.74 -6.45 10.99
C VAL A 215 -11.24 -6.81 12.39
N GLU A 216 -10.00 -6.47 12.68
CA GLU A 216 -9.41 -6.62 13.99
C GLU A 216 -9.77 -5.39 14.84
N LEU A 217 -10.62 -5.59 15.84
CA LEU A 217 -11.11 -4.55 16.74
C LEU A 217 -10.36 -4.62 18.06
N TYR A 218 -9.75 -3.53 18.46
CA TYR A 218 -9.04 -3.38 19.73
C TYR A 218 -9.76 -2.36 20.61
N LEU A 219 -10.15 -2.79 21.78
CA LEU A 219 -10.86 -1.99 22.77
C LEU A 219 -10.02 -1.86 24.03
N LEU A 220 -9.87 -0.66 24.56
CA LEU A 220 -9.32 -0.42 25.89
C LEU A 220 -10.46 0.02 26.81
N LEU A 221 -10.65 -0.72 27.87
CA LEU A 221 -11.77 -0.57 28.79
C LEU A 221 -11.26 -0.27 30.21
N GLN A 222 -12.06 0.49 30.96
CA GLN A 222 -11.88 0.64 32.39
C GLN A 222 -13.11 0.07 33.10
N GLU A 223 -12.87 -0.93 33.92
CA GLU A 223 -13.90 -1.54 34.76
C GLU A 223 -14.33 -0.59 35.91
N ALA A 224 -15.51 -0.83 36.47
CA ALA A 224 -16.06 0.01 37.56
C ALA A 224 -15.13 0.12 38.79
N GLY A 225 -14.30 -0.92 39.04
CA GLY A 225 -13.29 -0.92 40.08
C GLY A 225 -11.99 -0.17 39.75
N GLY A 226 -11.91 0.49 38.58
CA GLY A 226 -10.74 1.23 38.10
C GLY A 226 -9.69 0.39 37.38
N GLY A 227 -9.82 -0.94 37.34
CA GLY A 227 -8.94 -1.83 36.60
C GLY A 227 -9.04 -1.59 35.08
N LEU A 228 -7.93 -1.79 34.37
CA LEU A 228 -7.89 -1.68 32.91
C LEU A 228 -7.88 -3.07 32.28
N SER A 229 -8.60 -3.21 31.18
CA SER A 229 -8.59 -4.41 30.34
C SER A 229 -8.55 -4.03 28.86
N ALA A 230 -7.75 -4.78 28.10
CA ALA A 230 -7.77 -4.72 26.64
C ALA A 230 -8.55 -5.91 26.11
N VAL A 231 -9.42 -5.67 25.14
CA VAL A 231 -10.21 -6.69 24.44
C VAL A 231 -9.88 -6.62 22.96
N HIS A 232 -9.63 -7.78 22.38
CA HIS A 232 -9.41 -7.96 20.94
C HIS A 232 -10.49 -8.89 20.39
N GLU A 233 -11.15 -8.44 19.31
CA GLU A 233 -12.18 -9.19 18.60
C GLU A 233 -11.91 -9.17 17.11
N SER A 234 -12.02 -10.36 16.49
CA SER A 234 -11.83 -10.56 15.05
C SER A 234 -13.16 -10.80 14.36
N MET A 235 -13.57 -9.92 13.48
CA MET A 235 -14.86 -9.95 12.80
C MET A 235 -14.70 -10.17 11.30
N PRO A 236 -15.25 -11.24 10.69
CA PRO A 236 -15.03 -11.59 9.30
C PRO A 236 -15.84 -10.70 8.34
N PHE A 237 -15.22 -10.37 7.20
CA PHE A 237 -15.94 -9.77 6.07
C PHE A 237 -15.64 -10.50 4.75
N SER A 238 -16.57 -10.40 3.79
CA SER A 238 -16.39 -10.88 2.43
C SER A 238 -17.06 -9.92 1.46
N GLN A 239 -16.35 -9.55 0.39
CA GLN A 239 -16.80 -8.59 -0.60
C GLN A 239 -16.43 -9.03 -2.02
N ILE A 240 -17.09 -8.42 -3.00
CA ILE A 240 -16.86 -8.65 -4.43
C ILE A 240 -16.73 -7.30 -5.12
N ILE A 241 -15.69 -7.14 -5.94
CA ILE A 241 -15.50 -5.99 -6.84
C ILE A 241 -15.64 -6.50 -8.28
N GLU A 242 -16.36 -5.77 -9.13
CA GLU A 242 -16.37 -6.05 -10.56
C GLU A 242 -15.15 -5.40 -11.23
N VAL A 243 -14.39 -6.21 -11.96
CA VAL A 243 -13.15 -5.79 -12.63
C VAL A 243 -13.33 -6.03 -14.13
N ALA A 244 -13.64 -4.98 -14.87
CA ALA A 244 -13.77 -5.07 -16.31
C ALA A 244 -12.38 -5.18 -16.98
N GLY A 245 -12.24 -6.10 -17.95
CA GLY A 245 -11.04 -6.25 -18.76
C GLY A 245 -9.88 -7.02 -18.11
N ALA A 246 -10.03 -7.50 -16.88
CA ALA A 246 -9.08 -8.45 -16.32
C ALA A 246 -9.22 -9.81 -17.01
N GLY A 247 -8.10 -10.47 -17.30
CA GLY A 247 -8.09 -11.85 -17.79
C GLY A 247 -8.65 -12.84 -16.77
N GLU A 248 -8.72 -14.12 -17.13
CA GLU A 248 -9.23 -15.16 -16.22
C GLU A 248 -8.27 -15.42 -15.04
N GLU A 249 -6.99 -15.06 -15.17
CA GLU A 249 -5.94 -15.24 -14.17
C GLU A 249 -5.20 -13.92 -13.97
N GLY A 250 -4.97 -13.53 -12.72
CA GLY A 250 -4.23 -12.33 -12.37
C GLY A 250 -3.90 -12.28 -10.89
N ASP A 251 -2.81 -11.58 -10.58
CA ASP A 251 -2.38 -11.29 -9.21
C ASP A 251 -3.19 -10.11 -8.67
N CYS A 252 -3.82 -10.30 -7.53
CA CYS A 252 -4.66 -9.28 -6.92
C CYS A 252 -4.07 -8.79 -5.62
N GLN A 253 -3.92 -7.47 -5.51
CA GLN A 253 -3.59 -6.81 -4.26
C GLN A 253 -4.80 -6.00 -3.81
N VAL A 254 -5.30 -6.29 -2.61
CA VAL A 254 -6.46 -5.59 -2.04
C VAL A 254 -6.09 -5.05 -0.67
N GLU A 255 -6.20 -3.75 -0.53
CA GLU A 255 -6.06 -3.03 0.73
C GLU A 255 -7.42 -2.47 1.17
N VAL A 256 -7.71 -2.55 2.46
CA VAL A 256 -8.97 -2.05 3.00
C VAL A 256 -8.66 -0.98 4.03
N GLU A 257 -9.19 0.22 3.81
CA GLU A 257 -8.96 1.37 4.68
C GLU A 257 -10.22 1.76 5.44
N VAL A 258 -10.02 2.27 6.66
CA VAL A 258 -11.11 2.80 7.47
C VAL A 258 -11.39 4.25 7.06
N ALA A 259 -12.59 4.51 6.58
CA ALA A 259 -13.08 5.86 6.32
C ALA A 259 -13.79 6.43 7.57
N SER A 260 -14.54 5.61 8.29
CA SER A 260 -15.21 5.99 9.53
C SER A 260 -15.32 4.80 10.48
N LEU A 261 -15.16 5.08 11.78
CA LEU A 261 -15.37 4.10 12.86
C LEU A 261 -16.27 4.73 13.91
N GLN A 262 -17.35 4.03 14.23
CA GLN A 262 -18.25 4.34 15.32
C GLN A 262 -18.37 3.12 16.22
N CYS A 263 -18.21 3.33 17.52
CA CYS A 263 -18.38 2.31 18.53
C CYS A 263 -19.12 2.90 19.71
N GLY A 264 -20.30 2.37 20.00
CA GLY A 264 -21.17 2.87 21.06
C GLY A 264 -21.70 1.74 21.92
N GLN A 265 -21.95 2.03 23.20
CA GLN A 265 -22.59 1.08 24.12
C GLN A 265 -24.09 1.05 23.85
N LEU A 266 -24.64 -0.17 23.72
CA LEU A 266 -26.07 -0.36 23.58
C LEU A 266 -26.81 -0.21 24.94
N PRO A 267 -28.08 0.21 24.91
CA PRO A 267 -28.92 0.23 26.11
C PRO A 267 -29.04 -1.17 26.71
N GLY A 268 -28.92 -1.26 28.04
CA GLY A 268 -29.01 -2.54 28.77
C GLY A 268 -27.97 -2.60 29.89
N ASP A 269 -27.26 -3.71 29.98
CA ASP A 269 -26.17 -3.88 30.94
C ASP A 269 -24.88 -3.12 30.56
N GLY A 270 -24.91 -2.44 29.39
CA GLY A 270 -23.80 -1.67 28.83
C GLY A 270 -22.59 -2.50 28.42
N ARG A 271 -22.74 -3.83 28.33
CA ARG A 271 -21.69 -4.75 27.89
C ARG A 271 -21.83 -5.18 26.43
N GLU A 272 -22.85 -4.70 25.74
CA GLU A 272 -22.99 -4.83 24.31
C GLU A 272 -22.55 -3.54 23.63
N LEU A 273 -21.61 -3.67 22.70
CA LEU A 273 -21.10 -2.58 21.88
C LEU A 273 -21.62 -2.75 20.44
N ASP A 274 -22.19 -1.68 19.88
CA ASP A 274 -22.48 -1.60 18.47
C ASP A 274 -21.29 -1.00 17.74
N VAL A 275 -20.77 -1.73 16.76
CA VAL A 275 -19.59 -1.34 15.97
C VAL A 275 -20.04 -1.13 14.54
N SER A 276 -19.83 0.06 14.02
CA SER A 276 -20.14 0.42 12.64
C SER A 276 -18.92 1.06 11.97
N LEU A 277 -18.57 0.53 10.80
CA LEU A 277 -17.43 0.98 10.02
C LEU A 277 -17.87 1.32 8.59
N GLU A 278 -17.35 2.43 8.09
CA GLU A 278 -17.29 2.69 6.67
C GLU A 278 -15.89 2.35 6.20
N LEU A 279 -15.82 1.43 5.25
CA LEU A 279 -14.57 0.85 4.73
C LEU A 279 -14.43 1.15 3.24
N LEU A 280 -13.20 1.35 2.78
CA LEU A 280 -12.86 1.51 1.38
C LEU A 280 -11.87 0.41 0.98
N ALA A 281 -12.32 -0.52 0.14
CA ALA A 281 -11.42 -1.47 -0.51
C ALA A 281 -10.80 -0.82 -1.74
N GLN A 282 -9.48 -0.94 -1.86
CA GLN A 282 -8.66 -0.47 -2.96
C GLN A 282 -7.96 -1.67 -3.58
N ALA A 283 -8.23 -1.96 -4.83
CA ALA A 283 -7.77 -3.17 -5.51
C ALA A 283 -6.91 -2.83 -6.73
N GLN A 284 -5.78 -3.49 -6.85
CA GLN A 284 -4.91 -3.51 -8.02
C GLN A 284 -4.89 -4.94 -8.57
N VAL A 285 -5.11 -5.08 -9.88
CA VAL A 285 -5.09 -6.37 -10.57
C VAL A 285 -4.00 -6.35 -11.62
N TYR A 286 -3.05 -7.26 -11.49
CA TYR A 286 -1.94 -7.45 -12.41
C TYR A 286 -2.17 -8.69 -13.24
N CYS A 287 -1.88 -8.62 -14.53
CA CYS A 287 -2.03 -9.73 -15.46
C CYS A 287 -0.77 -9.95 -16.29
N HIS A 288 -0.50 -11.21 -16.60
CA HIS A 288 0.45 -11.60 -17.63
C HIS A 288 -0.24 -11.56 -18.99
N ARG A 289 0.27 -10.76 -19.91
CA ARG A 289 -0.25 -10.66 -21.27
C ARG A 289 0.82 -11.02 -22.29
N PRO A 290 0.61 -12.01 -23.14
CA PRO A 290 1.50 -12.25 -24.27
C PRO A 290 1.42 -11.06 -25.24
N VAL A 291 2.58 -10.60 -25.70
CA VAL A 291 2.71 -9.45 -26.59
C VAL A 291 3.55 -9.84 -27.79
N THR A 292 3.05 -9.53 -28.99
CA THR A 292 3.80 -9.62 -30.22
C THR A 292 3.99 -8.21 -30.77
N LEU A 293 5.25 -7.79 -30.94
CA LEU A 293 5.61 -6.49 -31.50
C LEU A 293 6.38 -6.67 -32.78
N LEU A 294 6.01 -5.92 -33.82
CA LEU A 294 6.80 -5.81 -35.05
C LEU A 294 7.99 -4.92 -34.75
N GLN A 295 9.19 -5.53 -34.63
CA GLN A 295 10.43 -4.80 -34.31
C GLN A 295 11.03 -4.09 -35.50
N ASP A 296 10.99 -4.75 -36.64
CA ASP A 296 11.58 -4.24 -37.86
C ASP A 296 10.94 -4.89 -39.08
N LEU A 297 11.03 -4.21 -40.21
CA LEU A 297 10.63 -4.73 -41.50
C LEU A 297 11.46 -4.13 -42.63
N TYR A 298 11.60 -4.86 -43.73
CA TYR A 298 12.16 -4.34 -44.98
C TYR A 298 11.51 -5.02 -46.20
N SER A 299 11.63 -4.42 -47.36
CA SER A 299 11.21 -5.03 -48.63
C SER A 299 12.44 -5.35 -49.47
N THR A 300 12.43 -6.51 -50.11
CA THR A 300 13.46 -6.90 -51.10
C THR A 300 13.28 -6.25 -52.46
N SER A 301 12.07 -5.77 -52.76
CA SER A 301 11.66 -5.21 -54.03
C SER A 301 11.60 -3.69 -54.04
N ASN A 302 11.31 -3.04 -52.91
CA ASN A 302 11.13 -1.63 -52.80
C ASN A 302 12.05 -1.00 -51.73
N LEU A 303 12.34 0.28 -51.88
CA LEU A 303 12.83 1.07 -50.73
C LEU A 303 11.75 1.19 -49.71
N MET A 304 12.11 1.29 -48.43
CA MET A 304 11.13 1.36 -47.34
C MET A 304 11.60 2.34 -46.28
N GLU A 305 10.72 3.23 -45.86
CA GLU A 305 10.89 4.07 -44.68
C GLU A 305 10.09 3.49 -43.53
N VAL A 306 10.71 3.31 -42.35
CA VAL A 306 10.12 2.64 -41.19
C VAL A 306 10.22 3.56 -39.98
N GLU A 307 9.06 3.89 -39.41
CA GLU A 307 8.95 4.65 -38.18
C GLU A 307 8.92 3.68 -37.00
N ARG A 308 9.68 3.98 -35.94
CA ARG A 308 9.78 3.14 -34.73
C ARG A 308 9.66 3.98 -33.47
N GLU A 309 9.02 3.41 -32.47
CA GLU A 309 8.99 3.92 -31.11
C GLU A 309 9.41 2.83 -30.15
N ASN A 310 10.03 3.22 -29.05
CA ASN A 310 10.41 2.32 -27.98
C ASN A 310 9.21 2.03 -27.08
N GLN A 311 8.82 0.75 -26.99
CA GLN A 311 7.76 0.30 -26.10
C GLN A 311 8.36 -0.26 -24.81
N PRO A 312 8.02 0.28 -23.62
CA PRO A 312 8.43 -0.29 -22.36
C PRO A 312 7.57 -1.52 -22.04
N LEU A 313 8.21 -2.66 -21.85
CA LEU A 313 7.58 -3.91 -21.42
C LEU A 313 8.04 -4.20 -20.00
N CYS A 314 7.10 -4.31 -19.09
CA CYS A 314 7.36 -4.70 -17.71
C CYS A 314 7.29 -6.22 -17.57
N ARG A 315 8.23 -6.80 -16.85
CA ARG A 315 8.28 -8.23 -16.54
C ARG A 315 8.37 -8.42 -15.03
N LEU A 316 7.57 -9.33 -14.50
CA LEU A 316 7.67 -9.76 -13.11
C LEU A 316 8.96 -10.56 -12.92
N THR A 317 9.79 -10.14 -12.00
CA THR A 317 11.02 -10.87 -11.61
C THR A 317 10.83 -11.65 -10.32
N GLU A 318 10.15 -11.06 -9.33
CA GLU A 318 9.87 -11.73 -8.07
C GLU A 318 8.62 -11.14 -7.41
N GLN A 319 7.81 -12.04 -6.84
CA GLN A 319 6.74 -11.69 -5.88
C GLN A 319 6.96 -12.55 -4.65
N SER A 320 7.19 -11.91 -3.51
CA SER A 320 7.49 -12.64 -2.29
C SER A 320 6.98 -11.93 -1.05
N VAL A 321 6.67 -12.74 -0.01
CA VAL A 321 6.39 -12.27 1.34
C VAL A 321 7.54 -12.73 2.24
N ARG A 322 8.18 -11.77 2.91
CA ARG A 322 9.36 -12.04 3.74
C ARG A 322 9.09 -11.63 5.19
N PRO A 323 8.79 -12.60 6.07
CA PRO A 323 8.56 -12.31 7.49
C PRO A 323 9.87 -12.04 8.21
N GLN A 324 9.87 -11.02 9.07
CA GLN A 324 10.95 -10.67 9.98
C GLN A 324 10.44 -10.70 11.42
N ALA A 325 10.85 -11.70 12.18
CA ALA A 325 10.52 -11.80 13.60
C ALA A 325 11.40 -10.87 14.42
N VAL A 326 10.77 -10.07 15.28
CA VAL A 326 11.42 -9.13 16.19
C VAL A 326 11.17 -9.54 17.63
N ARG A 327 12.22 -9.49 18.43
CA ARG A 327 12.16 -9.65 19.89
C ARG A 327 13.03 -8.60 20.53
N GLU A 328 12.42 -7.72 21.33
CA GLU A 328 13.10 -6.59 21.95
C GLU A 328 12.69 -6.42 23.42
N LEU A 329 13.58 -5.86 24.22
CA LEU A 329 13.31 -5.41 25.57
C LEU A 329 13.14 -3.90 25.60
N LEU A 330 11.95 -3.45 25.95
CA LEU A 330 11.68 -2.05 26.19
C LEU A 330 12.00 -1.72 27.65
N GLU A 331 13.11 -1.02 27.87
CA GLU A 331 13.51 -0.60 29.21
C GLU A 331 12.52 0.45 29.74
N THR A 332 11.97 0.22 30.93
CA THR A 332 11.00 1.13 31.57
C THR A 332 11.61 1.93 32.71
N GLY A 333 12.75 1.49 33.25
CA GLY A 333 13.36 2.07 34.44
C GLY A 333 12.64 1.76 35.76
N GLU A 334 11.48 1.12 35.67
CA GLU A 334 10.60 0.74 36.78
C GLU A 334 10.21 -0.72 36.66
N LEU A 335 9.76 -1.33 37.76
CA LEU A 335 9.22 -2.70 37.73
C LEU A 335 7.85 -2.70 37.09
N VAL A 336 7.67 -3.56 36.09
CA VAL A 336 6.41 -3.75 35.39
C VAL A 336 5.65 -4.90 36.06
N ARG A 337 4.47 -4.62 36.60
CA ARG A 337 3.60 -5.60 37.20
C ARG A 337 2.81 -6.39 36.16
N SER A 338 2.20 -5.68 35.22
CA SER A 338 1.42 -6.27 34.13
C SER A 338 1.38 -5.35 32.91
N VAL A 339 1.26 -5.95 31.74
CA VAL A 339 1.00 -5.22 30.49
C VAL A 339 -0.51 -5.14 30.31
N VAL A 340 -1.01 -3.98 29.90
CA VAL A 340 -2.43 -3.69 29.64
C VAL A 340 -2.72 -3.76 28.14
N ASP A 341 -1.95 -3.03 27.33
CA ASP A 341 -2.14 -2.97 25.86
C ASP A 341 -0.79 -2.78 25.17
N ALA A 342 -0.64 -3.35 24.00
CA ALA A 342 0.53 -3.16 23.15
C ALA A 342 0.10 -2.86 21.71
N ARG A 343 0.69 -1.81 21.14
CA ARG A 343 0.33 -1.32 19.80
C ARG A 343 1.58 -1.16 18.95
N LEU A 344 1.47 -1.54 17.68
CA LEU A 344 2.50 -1.38 16.68
C LEU A 344 1.97 -0.54 15.52
N SER A 345 2.77 0.40 15.06
CA SER A 345 2.57 1.06 13.78
C SER A 345 3.84 1.02 12.95
N LEU A 346 3.71 0.89 11.63
CA LEU A 346 4.83 0.82 10.71
C LEU A 346 5.02 2.17 10.01
N GLY A 347 6.26 2.62 9.95
CA GLY A 347 6.66 3.84 9.26
C GLY A 347 6.81 3.66 7.75
N GLN A 348 7.56 4.56 7.13
CA GLN A 348 7.93 4.50 5.73
C GLN A 348 8.95 3.39 5.48
N VAL A 349 8.77 2.63 4.41
CA VAL A 349 9.78 1.70 3.90
C VAL A 349 10.88 2.50 3.20
N ARG A 350 12.10 2.40 3.70
CA ARG A 350 13.28 2.97 3.06
C ARG A 350 14.00 1.88 2.30
N GLN A 351 14.47 2.22 1.11
CA GLN A 351 15.22 1.30 0.27
C GLN A 351 16.64 1.83 0.11
N SER A 352 17.62 0.97 0.31
CA SER A 352 19.03 1.24 0.04
C SER A 352 19.66 0.06 -0.67
N ARG A 353 20.58 0.31 -1.58
CA ARG A 353 21.28 -0.75 -2.31
C ARG A 353 22.67 -0.98 -1.71
N GLU A 354 22.97 -2.23 -1.35
CA GLU A 354 24.26 -2.68 -0.85
C GLU A 354 24.81 -3.75 -1.79
N GLY A 355 25.57 -3.34 -2.82
CA GLY A 355 26.05 -4.24 -3.87
C GLY A 355 24.90 -4.82 -4.70
N ALA A 356 24.77 -6.14 -4.72
CA ALA A 356 23.69 -6.84 -5.42
C ALA A 356 22.40 -6.98 -4.60
N GLU A 357 22.42 -6.56 -3.33
CA GLU A 357 21.26 -6.65 -2.44
C GLU A 357 20.51 -5.32 -2.34
N LEU A 358 19.19 -5.41 -2.30
CA LEU A 358 18.30 -4.33 -1.90
C LEU A 358 17.93 -4.52 -0.44
N VAL A 359 18.28 -3.54 0.41
CA VAL A 359 17.94 -3.52 1.82
C VAL A 359 16.69 -2.67 2.00
N LEU A 360 15.61 -3.30 2.46
CA LEU A 360 14.34 -2.68 2.81
C LEU A 360 14.31 -2.49 4.33
N THR A 361 14.11 -1.28 4.80
CA THR A 361 14.06 -0.97 6.22
C THR A 361 12.78 -0.22 6.56
N VAL A 362 12.07 -0.66 7.59
CA VAL A 362 10.88 0.01 8.12
C VAL A 362 11.06 0.31 9.61
N GLU A 363 10.61 1.47 10.06
CA GLU A 363 10.56 1.82 11.47
C GLU A 363 9.28 1.24 12.10
N ALA A 364 9.43 0.30 13.02
CA ALA A 364 8.34 -0.25 13.83
C ALA A 364 8.20 0.57 15.11
N CYS A 365 7.17 1.44 15.17
CA CYS A 365 6.87 2.26 16.34
C CYS A 365 5.98 1.48 17.30
N ILE A 366 6.53 1.04 18.42
CA ILE A 366 5.81 0.26 19.42
C ILE A 366 5.46 1.14 20.64
N THR A 367 4.24 0.98 21.13
CA THR A 367 3.73 1.63 22.33
C THR A 367 3.15 0.56 23.24
N VAL A 368 3.59 0.51 24.48
CA VAL A 368 3.08 -0.42 25.50
C VAL A 368 2.54 0.36 26.70
N LEU A 369 1.30 0.06 27.05
CA LEU A 369 0.63 0.56 28.24
C LEU A 369 0.73 -0.53 29.32
N TYR A 370 1.24 -0.18 30.50
CA TYR A 370 1.50 -1.13 31.57
C TYR A 370 1.16 -0.55 32.96
N LEU A 371 1.04 -1.44 33.93
CA LEU A 371 0.95 -1.09 35.34
C LEU A 371 2.34 -1.26 36.01
N ASP A 372 2.77 -0.25 36.72
CA ASP A 372 3.97 -0.32 37.56
C ASP A 372 3.70 -1.06 38.90
N GLU A 373 4.69 -1.15 39.76
CA GLU A 373 4.59 -1.77 41.08
C GLU A 373 3.55 -1.11 42.01
N ASN A 374 3.25 0.17 41.81
CA ASN A 374 2.29 0.98 42.53
C ASN A 374 0.89 0.94 41.92
N GLU A 375 0.64 0.07 40.92
CA GLU A 375 -0.59 0.02 40.15
C GLU A 375 -0.90 1.30 39.34
N LEU A 376 0.09 2.14 39.13
CA LEU A 376 -0.06 3.34 38.30
C LEU A 376 0.10 2.95 36.81
N VAL A 377 -0.75 3.53 36.01
CA VAL A 377 -0.71 3.31 34.56
C VAL A 377 0.43 4.13 33.96
N GLN A 378 1.32 3.45 33.28
CA GLN A 378 2.49 4.01 32.59
C GLN A 378 2.49 3.64 31.11
N CYS A 379 3.26 4.37 30.32
CA CYS A 379 3.39 4.15 28.88
C CYS A 379 4.85 4.21 28.47
N VAL A 380 5.33 3.22 27.72
CA VAL A 380 6.64 3.22 27.09
C VAL A 380 6.49 3.16 25.58
N ARG A 381 7.31 3.95 24.87
CA ARG A 381 7.34 3.99 23.40
C ARG A 381 8.76 3.81 22.90
N ARG A 382 8.90 3.05 21.80
CA ARG A 382 10.17 2.80 21.14
C ARG A 382 9.97 2.68 19.63
N SER A 383 10.91 3.23 18.86
CA SER A 383 11.04 2.97 17.44
C SER A 383 12.16 1.94 17.23
N ILE A 384 11.85 0.87 16.50
CA ILE A 384 12.74 -0.27 16.25
C ILE A 384 12.88 -0.39 14.73
N PRO A 385 14.10 -0.26 14.17
CA PRO A 385 14.31 -0.51 12.74
C PRO A 385 14.26 -2.02 12.45
N VAL A 386 13.43 -2.40 11.49
CA VAL A 386 13.32 -3.77 11.01
C VAL A 386 13.76 -3.81 9.56
N ALA A 387 14.71 -4.68 9.24
CA ALA A 387 15.29 -4.76 7.90
C ALA A 387 15.07 -6.12 7.26
N CYS A 388 14.84 -6.11 5.95
CA CYS A 388 14.78 -7.27 5.08
C CYS A 388 15.75 -7.09 3.91
N ARG A 389 16.45 -8.16 3.51
CA ARG A 389 17.37 -8.17 2.37
C ARG A 389 16.78 -8.98 1.23
N LEU A 390 16.86 -8.41 0.04
CA LEU A 390 16.37 -9.00 -1.20
C LEU A 390 17.51 -8.99 -2.23
N GLU A 391 17.83 -10.15 -2.81
CA GLU A 391 18.71 -10.21 -3.97
C GLU A 391 17.97 -9.58 -5.17
N CYS A 392 18.48 -8.49 -5.68
CA CYS A 392 17.80 -7.71 -6.70
C CYS A 392 18.81 -7.15 -7.69
N ALA A 393 18.74 -7.59 -8.95
CA ALA A 393 19.64 -7.12 -10.01
C ALA A 393 19.54 -5.61 -10.21
N GLU A 394 20.57 -5.01 -10.77
CA GLU A 394 20.55 -3.60 -11.15
C GLU A 394 19.51 -3.36 -12.23
N GLY A 395 18.72 -2.29 -12.09
CA GLY A 395 17.60 -1.97 -13.02
C GLY A 395 16.23 -2.54 -12.59
N VAL A 396 16.19 -3.52 -11.69
CA VAL A 396 14.91 -4.02 -11.13
C VAL A 396 14.35 -3.02 -10.14
N ARG A 397 13.07 -2.68 -10.31
CA ARG A 397 12.29 -1.85 -9.40
C ARG A 397 11.54 -2.74 -8.42
N CYS A 398 11.64 -2.45 -7.14
CA CYS A 398 10.91 -3.15 -6.10
C CYS A 398 9.90 -2.21 -5.44
N SER A 399 8.62 -2.55 -5.49
CA SER A 399 7.59 -1.98 -4.62
C SER A 399 7.44 -2.88 -3.39
N CYS A 400 7.35 -2.28 -2.22
CA CYS A 400 7.27 -3.03 -0.97
C CYS A 400 6.26 -2.41 -0.02
N LEU A 401 5.29 -3.21 0.40
CA LEU A 401 4.35 -2.90 1.46
C LEU A 401 4.74 -3.69 2.71
N CYS A 402 4.65 -3.05 3.88
CA CYS A 402 4.87 -3.72 5.15
C CYS A 402 3.57 -3.87 5.93
N ALA A 403 3.39 -5.05 6.52
CA ALA A 403 2.26 -5.39 7.38
C ALA A 403 2.74 -6.09 8.66
N CYS A 404 1.92 -6.02 9.70
CA CYS A 404 2.06 -6.84 10.90
C CYS A 404 0.81 -7.72 10.97
N PRO A 405 0.90 -9.01 10.57
CA PRO A 405 -0.27 -9.86 10.39
C PRO A 405 -0.84 -10.43 11.69
N GLY A 406 -0.15 -10.23 12.80
CA GLY A 406 -0.54 -10.80 14.08
C GLY A 406 -0.54 -9.78 15.21
N GLU A 407 -0.93 -10.25 16.38
CA GLU A 407 -0.86 -9.45 17.59
C GLU A 407 0.58 -9.20 18.03
N VAL A 408 0.79 -8.06 18.67
CA VAL A 408 2.02 -7.74 19.37
C VAL A 408 1.97 -8.42 20.75
N PHE A 409 2.79 -9.43 20.93
CA PHE A 409 2.97 -10.02 22.25
C PHE A 409 3.83 -9.10 23.12
N ALA A 410 3.36 -8.77 24.31
CA ALA A 410 4.10 -8.00 25.28
C ALA A 410 3.92 -8.59 26.69
N ALA A 411 5.02 -8.76 27.43
CA ALA A 411 5.00 -9.33 28.76
C ALA A 411 6.04 -8.66 29.68
N PRO A 412 5.77 -8.59 30.99
CA PRO A 412 6.76 -8.13 31.97
C PRO A 412 8.04 -8.96 31.88
N ALA A 413 9.18 -8.27 31.92
CA ALA A 413 10.50 -8.88 31.94
C ALA A 413 11.44 -8.14 32.89
N ALA A 414 12.58 -8.75 33.21
CA ALA A 414 13.58 -8.10 34.06
C ALA A 414 14.12 -6.83 33.36
N GLY A 415 13.86 -5.68 33.94
CA GLY A 415 14.28 -4.36 33.41
C GLY A 415 13.26 -3.67 32.51
N GLY A 416 12.07 -4.26 32.28
CA GLY A 416 11.04 -3.60 31.48
C GLY A 416 9.98 -4.53 30.88
N VAL A 417 9.64 -4.34 29.61
CA VAL A 417 8.67 -5.14 28.87
C VAL A 417 9.35 -5.83 27.69
N GLU A 418 9.28 -7.15 27.64
CA GLU A 418 9.67 -7.89 26.43
C GLU A 418 8.52 -7.83 25.41
N VAL A 419 8.85 -7.45 24.19
CA VAL A 419 7.91 -7.42 23.07
C VAL A 419 8.35 -8.36 21.96
N ARG A 420 7.37 -9.01 21.32
CA ARG A 420 7.58 -9.89 20.16
C ARG A 420 6.51 -9.62 19.12
N PHE A 421 6.94 -9.47 17.88
CA PHE A 421 6.05 -9.28 16.73
C PHE A 421 6.73 -9.71 15.44
N THR A 422 5.97 -9.84 14.37
CA THR A 422 6.48 -10.14 13.04
C THR A 422 6.10 -9.04 12.08
N VAL A 423 7.06 -8.56 11.32
CA VAL A 423 6.82 -7.65 10.19
C VAL A 423 6.96 -8.44 8.91
N GLU A 424 5.95 -8.40 8.06
CA GLU A 424 5.98 -8.98 6.72
C GLU A 424 6.28 -7.91 5.69
N PHE A 425 7.28 -8.18 4.85
CA PHE A 425 7.62 -7.39 3.68
C PHE A 425 7.02 -8.06 2.45
N HIS A 426 5.96 -7.49 1.90
CA HIS A 426 5.31 -7.91 0.66
C HIS A 426 6.00 -7.21 -0.50
N CYS A 427 6.90 -7.93 -1.18
CA CYS A 427 7.75 -7.40 -2.23
C CYS A 427 7.23 -7.79 -3.61
N LEU A 428 7.13 -6.80 -4.50
CA LEU A 428 6.84 -6.96 -5.92
C LEU A 428 8.00 -6.36 -6.71
N ALA A 429 8.84 -7.19 -7.29
CA ALA A 429 10.00 -6.78 -8.07
C ALA A 429 9.74 -6.94 -9.56
N THR A 430 9.97 -5.88 -10.33
CA THR A 430 9.71 -5.83 -11.76
C THR A 430 10.90 -5.24 -12.50
N GLU A 431 11.13 -5.73 -13.71
CA GLU A 431 12.13 -5.22 -14.65
C GLU A 431 11.41 -4.63 -15.85
N THR A 432 11.90 -3.49 -16.35
CA THR A 432 11.37 -2.88 -17.56
C THR A 432 12.39 -3.05 -18.69
N GLU A 433 12.01 -3.81 -19.71
CA GLU A 433 12.73 -3.94 -20.97
C GLU A 433 12.18 -2.92 -21.98
N THR A 434 13.04 -2.29 -22.73
CA THR A 434 12.64 -1.35 -23.80
C THR A 434 12.82 -2.03 -25.15
N VAL A 435 11.71 -2.30 -25.84
CA VAL A 435 11.70 -2.98 -27.14
C VAL A 435 11.33 -1.99 -28.24
N PRO A 436 12.16 -1.85 -29.29
CA PRO A 436 11.79 -1.06 -30.45
C PRO A 436 10.59 -1.71 -31.16
N ALA A 437 9.58 -0.91 -31.51
CA ALA A 437 8.38 -1.36 -32.20
C ALA A 437 8.07 -0.44 -33.37
N VAL A 438 7.68 -1.02 -34.49
CA VAL A 438 7.28 -0.29 -35.70
C VAL A 438 5.90 0.32 -35.48
N THR A 439 5.80 1.63 -35.69
CA THR A 439 4.54 2.40 -35.62
C THR A 439 3.97 2.72 -37.00
N GLY A 440 4.83 2.80 -38.00
CA GLY A 440 4.46 3.07 -39.37
C GLY A 440 5.54 2.67 -40.38
N ALA A 441 5.13 2.42 -41.61
CA ALA A 441 6.07 2.23 -42.72
C ALA A 441 5.47 2.65 -44.03
N GLN A 442 6.31 3.15 -44.93
CA GLN A 442 5.94 3.58 -46.28
C GLN A 442 6.82 2.88 -47.30
N LEU A 443 6.16 2.33 -48.35
CA LEU A 443 6.86 1.79 -49.51
C LEU A 443 7.28 2.96 -50.40
N GLY A 444 8.56 3.01 -50.68
CA GLY A 444 9.17 3.95 -51.64
C GLY A 444 9.27 3.37 -53.04
N GLU A 445 10.20 3.92 -53.82
CA GLU A 445 10.45 3.49 -55.17
C GLU A 445 10.94 2.06 -55.29
N PRO A 446 10.60 1.32 -56.38
CA PRO A 446 11.17 -0.02 -56.62
C PRO A 446 12.71 0.03 -56.61
N ARG A 447 13.32 -0.96 -55.98
CA ARG A 447 14.78 -1.13 -56.04
C ARG A 447 15.17 -1.50 -57.46
N ASN A 448 15.73 -0.55 -58.21
CA ASN A 448 16.23 -0.75 -59.59
C ASN A 448 17.53 -1.58 -59.52
N VAL A 449 17.38 -2.90 -59.51
CA VAL A 449 18.51 -3.80 -59.72
C VAL A 449 18.52 -4.16 -61.23
N GLY A 450 19.40 -3.53 -61.97
CA GLY A 450 19.49 -3.78 -63.44
C GLY A 450 19.65 -5.28 -63.72
N GLU A 451 18.93 -5.75 -64.74
CA GLU A 451 19.10 -7.11 -65.24
C GLU A 451 20.58 -7.38 -65.54
N GLY A 452 21.18 -8.39 -64.92
CA GLY A 452 22.59 -8.78 -65.06
C GLY A 452 23.57 -8.28 -63.98
N GLN A 453 23.12 -7.46 -63.00
CA GLN A 453 23.99 -6.99 -61.89
C GLN A 453 23.83 -7.74 -60.57
N ARG A 454 23.02 -8.81 -60.52
CA ARG A 454 22.89 -9.59 -59.28
C ARG A 454 24.05 -10.59 -59.18
N PRO A 455 24.94 -10.49 -58.17
CA PRO A 455 25.96 -11.48 -57.96
C PRO A 455 25.34 -12.82 -57.60
N SER A 456 25.84 -13.91 -58.16
CA SER A 456 25.38 -15.29 -57.81
C SER A 456 25.82 -15.72 -56.40
N VAL A 457 26.86 -15.07 -55.86
CA VAL A 457 27.37 -15.33 -54.51
C VAL A 457 27.87 -14.04 -53.92
N VAL A 458 27.44 -13.73 -52.70
CA VAL A 458 27.93 -12.58 -51.92
C VAL A 458 28.65 -13.15 -50.67
N LEU A 459 29.93 -12.85 -50.53
CA LEU A 459 30.69 -13.15 -49.35
C LEU A 459 30.79 -11.88 -48.51
N ARG A 460 30.21 -11.92 -47.31
CA ARG A 460 30.31 -10.80 -46.35
C ARG A 460 30.90 -11.33 -45.03
N MET A 461 31.77 -10.55 -44.44
CA MET A 461 32.30 -10.80 -43.12
C MET A 461 31.47 -9.97 -42.14
N PRO A 462 30.70 -10.61 -41.21
CA PRO A 462 29.88 -9.87 -40.26
C PRO A 462 30.75 -9.06 -39.29
N SER A 463 30.29 -7.89 -38.92
CA SER A 463 30.88 -7.10 -37.83
C SER A 463 30.52 -7.71 -36.48
N PRO A 464 31.30 -7.50 -35.41
CA PRO A 464 30.90 -7.92 -34.08
C PRO A 464 29.53 -7.37 -33.67
N GLY A 465 28.58 -8.27 -33.33
CA GLY A 465 27.23 -7.92 -32.96
C GLY A 465 26.25 -7.79 -34.12
N GLU A 466 26.68 -7.93 -35.39
CA GLU A 466 25.81 -7.91 -36.56
C GLU A 466 25.05 -9.24 -36.72
N GLU A 467 23.76 -9.21 -36.78
CA GLU A 467 22.88 -10.39 -36.95
C GLU A 467 22.60 -10.66 -38.42
N LEU A 468 22.13 -11.89 -38.73
CA LEU A 468 21.72 -12.23 -40.10
C LEU A 468 20.66 -11.31 -40.67
N TRP A 469 19.81 -10.76 -39.81
CA TRP A 469 18.77 -9.77 -40.17
C TRP A 469 19.40 -8.48 -40.72
N ASP A 470 20.46 -7.97 -40.05
CA ASP A 470 21.12 -6.74 -40.45
C ASP A 470 21.90 -6.92 -41.79
N ILE A 471 22.32 -8.16 -42.06
CA ILE A 471 22.98 -8.50 -43.31
C ILE A 471 21.98 -8.62 -44.46
N ALA A 472 20.76 -9.12 -44.17
CA ALA A 472 19.74 -9.36 -45.17
C ALA A 472 18.98 -8.06 -45.57
N LYS A 473 18.92 -7.08 -44.68
CA LYS A 473 18.29 -5.78 -44.86
C LYS A 473 19.13 -4.85 -45.74
#